data_3cc6021c965e87cd977f8d20af695c21
#
_entry.id   3cc6021c965e87cd977f8d20af695c21
#
_cell.length_a   1.000
_cell.length_b   1.000
_cell.length_c   1.000
_cell.angle_alpha   90.00
_cell.angle_beta   90.00
_cell.angle_gamma   90.00
#
_symmetry.space_group_name_H-M   'P 1'
#
loop_
_entity.id
_entity.type
_entity.pdbx_description
1 polymer ?
#
loop_
_entity_poly.entity_id
_entity_poly.type
_entity_poly.pdbx_seq_one_letter_code
_entity_poly.pdbx_strand_id
1 'polypeptide(L)'
;MYFGSLHILTFVRRVCKYIMKNRRFYNMLRDDFDLRLTNELIETYLKIAYGIKPGCWLDAEKGLLQENTLYPKLKQMINDGNINDAEDILYEYANPINPDILKVGLFFYYDLNRMADAELEAADFTRDEVKEGVQELLKIYNQENFGTIFR
;
A
#
# COMPACT_ATOMS: atom_id res chain seq x y z
N MET A 1 -43.99 9.49 -16.40
CA MET A 1 -42.57 9.65 -16.78
C MET A 1 -41.79 10.62 -15.85
N TYR A 2 -42.39 11.69 -15.40
CA TYR A 2 -41.74 12.67 -14.51
C TYR A 2 -41.68 12.22 -13.03
N PHE A 3 -42.48 11.31 -12.56
CA PHE A 3 -42.51 10.84 -11.18
C PHE A 3 -41.35 9.89 -10.81
N GLY A 4 -40.76 9.17 -11.76
CA GLY A 4 -39.62 8.28 -11.52
C GLY A 4 -38.32 9.02 -11.25
N SER A 5 -38.09 10.18 -11.87
CA SER A 5 -36.88 10.98 -11.67
C SER A 5 -36.87 11.70 -10.32
N LEU A 6 -38.02 12.11 -9.79
CA LEU A 6 -38.16 12.71 -8.45
C LEU A 6 -37.89 11.68 -7.33
N HIS A 7 -38.33 10.43 -7.49
CA HIS A 7 -38.07 9.33 -6.57
C HIS A 7 -36.59 8.95 -6.54
N ILE A 8 -35.93 8.92 -7.69
CA ILE A 8 -34.49 8.64 -7.80
C ILE A 8 -33.69 9.75 -7.14
N LEU A 9 -34.03 11.02 -7.38
CA LEU A 9 -33.36 12.17 -6.75
C LEU A 9 -33.55 12.18 -5.23
N THR A 10 -34.73 11.81 -4.72
CA THR A 10 -34.99 11.70 -3.28
C THR A 10 -34.22 10.54 -2.66
N PHE A 11 -34.15 9.42 -3.37
CA PHE A 11 -33.35 8.25 -2.97
C PHE A 11 -31.86 8.59 -2.92
N VAL A 12 -31.31 9.20 -3.97
CA VAL A 12 -29.92 9.65 -4.04
C VAL A 12 -29.59 10.65 -2.92
N ARG A 13 -30.49 11.60 -2.64
CA ARG A 13 -30.31 12.54 -1.53
C ARG A 13 -30.31 11.83 -0.16
N ARG A 14 -31.14 10.83 0.04
CA ARG A 14 -31.18 10.02 1.27
C ARG A 14 -29.89 9.20 1.42
N VAL A 15 -29.42 8.59 0.34
CA VAL A 15 -28.16 7.82 0.32
C VAL A 15 -26.98 8.75 0.58
N CYS A 16 -26.92 9.92 -0.05
CA CYS A 16 -25.89 10.93 0.20
C CYS A 16 -25.88 11.41 1.65
N LYS A 17 -27.08 11.68 2.23
CA LYS A 17 -27.19 12.05 3.65
C LYS A 17 -26.76 10.92 4.58
N TYR A 18 -27.08 9.69 4.25
CA TYR A 18 -26.66 8.50 5.00
C TYR A 18 -25.14 8.32 4.94
N ILE A 19 -24.56 8.45 3.76
CA ILE A 19 -23.10 8.37 3.54
C ILE A 19 -22.39 9.51 4.27
N MET A 20 -22.90 10.75 4.21
CA MET A 20 -22.33 11.88 4.94
C MET A 20 -22.42 11.73 6.46
N LYS A 21 -23.50 11.11 6.96
CA LYS A 21 -23.69 10.84 8.38
C LYS A 21 -22.81 9.71 8.89
N ASN A 22 -22.46 8.77 8.00
CA ASN A 22 -21.58 7.62 8.27
C ASN A 22 -20.21 7.74 7.58
N ARG A 23 -19.65 8.94 7.58
CA ARG A 23 -18.35 9.23 6.99
C ARG A 23 -17.24 8.27 7.47
N ARG A 24 -17.31 7.85 8.74
CA ARG A 24 -16.42 6.83 9.31
C ARG A 24 -16.55 5.47 8.61
N PHE A 25 -17.79 5.04 8.33
CA PHE A 25 -18.04 3.74 7.69
C PHE A 25 -17.58 3.75 6.23
N TYR A 26 -17.84 4.85 5.50
CA TYR A 26 -17.38 5.03 4.13
C TYR A 26 -15.85 5.06 4.04
N ASN A 27 -15.19 5.79 4.91
CA ASN A 27 -13.72 5.83 4.95
C ASN A 27 -13.16 4.45 5.27
N MET A 28 -13.72 3.74 6.25
CA MET A 28 -13.31 2.38 6.60
C MET A 28 -13.43 1.40 5.42
N LEU A 29 -14.53 1.47 4.65
CA LEU A 29 -14.70 0.62 3.46
C LEU A 29 -13.72 0.99 2.34
N ARG A 30 -13.46 2.27 2.14
CA ARG A 30 -12.48 2.75 1.18
C ARG A 30 -11.08 2.31 1.56
N ASP A 31 -10.69 2.48 2.81
CA ASP A 31 -9.37 2.12 3.32
C ASP A 31 -9.13 0.61 3.24
N ASP A 32 -10.16 -0.21 3.53
CA ASP A 32 -10.13 -1.67 3.33
C ASP A 32 -9.94 -2.05 1.86
N PHE A 33 -10.61 -1.35 0.96
CA PHE A 33 -10.48 -1.59 -0.48
C PHE A 33 -9.08 -1.21 -0.98
N ASP A 34 -8.59 -0.04 -0.61
CA ASP A 34 -7.26 0.43 -0.98
C ASP A 34 -6.16 -0.47 -0.41
N LEU A 35 -6.33 -0.95 0.82
CA LEU A 35 -5.43 -1.90 1.47
C LEU A 35 -5.31 -3.21 0.66
N ARG A 36 -6.44 -3.79 0.27
CA ARG A 36 -6.47 -5.02 -0.52
C ARG A 36 -5.85 -4.82 -1.89
N LEU A 37 -6.21 -3.73 -2.55
CA LEU A 37 -5.69 -3.39 -3.87
C LEU A 37 -4.17 -3.19 -3.85
N THR A 38 -3.65 -2.51 -2.84
CA THR A 38 -2.21 -2.32 -2.65
C THR A 38 -1.49 -3.64 -2.38
N ASN A 39 -2.04 -4.51 -1.54
CA ASN A 39 -1.50 -5.85 -1.32
C ASN A 39 -1.47 -6.69 -2.60
N GLU A 40 -2.57 -6.72 -3.34
CA GLU A 40 -2.65 -7.45 -4.61
C GLU A 40 -1.63 -6.95 -5.62
N LEU A 41 -1.43 -5.64 -5.69
CA LEU A 41 -0.41 -5.03 -6.56
C LEU A 41 1.00 -5.52 -6.18
N ILE A 42 1.37 -5.43 -4.92
CA ILE A 42 2.68 -5.86 -4.41
C ILE A 42 2.88 -7.36 -4.66
N GLU A 43 1.93 -8.18 -4.25
CA GLU A 43 1.99 -9.64 -4.38
C GLU A 43 2.10 -10.08 -5.83
N THR A 44 1.31 -9.49 -6.72
CA THR A 44 1.33 -9.81 -8.14
C THR A 44 2.67 -9.42 -8.76
N TYR A 45 3.19 -8.25 -8.41
CA TYR A 45 4.50 -7.82 -8.90
C TYR A 45 5.63 -8.76 -8.43
N LEU A 46 5.67 -9.07 -7.15
CA LEU A 46 6.69 -9.97 -6.58
C LEU A 46 6.61 -11.37 -7.19
N LYS A 47 5.42 -11.86 -7.49
CA LYS A 47 5.22 -13.13 -8.19
C LYS A 47 5.76 -13.11 -9.61
N ILE A 48 5.44 -12.06 -10.37
CA ILE A 48 5.83 -11.95 -11.79
C ILE A 48 7.32 -11.65 -11.92
N ALA A 49 7.83 -10.68 -11.17
CA ALA A 49 9.20 -10.20 -11.30
C ALA A 49 10.24 -11.11 -10.60
N TYR A 50 9.88 -11.72 -9.47
CA TYR A 50 10.80 -12.47 -8.63
C TYR A 50 10.41 -13.94 -8.43
N GLY A 51 9.30 -14.38 -9.01
CA GLY A 51 8.84 -15.77 -8.91
C GLY A 51 8.38 -16.20 -7.51
N ILE A 52 8.05 -15.25 -6.63
CA ILE A 52 7.59 -15.53 -5.27
C ILE A 52 6.14 -16.00 -5.34
N LYS A 53 5.89 -17.26 -5.02
CA LYS A 53 4.55 -17.86 -5.07
C LYS A 53 3.68 -17.39 -3.89
N PRO A 54 2.35 -17.28 -4.07
CA PRO A 54 1.43 -17.11 -2.96
C PRO A 54 1.66 -18.15 -1.86
N GLY A 55 1.70 -17.71 -0.61
CA GLY A 55 1.99 -18.58 0.55
C GLY A 55 3.48 -18.76 0.88
N CYS A 56 4.40 -18.32 0.03
CA CYS A 56 5.84 -18.37 0.27
C CYS A 56 6.44 -17.05 0.80
N TRP A 57 5.60 -16.12 1.25
CA TRP A 57 6.04 -14.80 1.72
C TRP A 57 7.01 -14.87 2.90
N LEU A 58 6.71 -15.70 3.88
CA LEU A 58 7.56 -15.86 5.07
C LEU A 58 8.95 -16.38 4.72
N ASP A 59 9.05 -17.30 3.78
CA ASP A 59 10.33 -17.84 3.34
C ASP A 59 11.12 -16.81 2.52
N ALA A 60 10.42 -16.06 1.66
CA ALA A 60 11.02 -14.97 0.88
C ALA A 60 11.49 -13.82 1.80
N GLU A 61 10.71 -13.47 2.82
CA GLU A 61 11.07 -12.46 3.82
C GLU A 61 12.28 -12.91 4.64
N LYS A 62 12.31 -14.16 5.09
CA LYS A 62 13.48 -14.72 5.81
C LYS A 62 14.74 -14.69 4.97
N GLY A 63 14.62 -15.05 3.67
CA GLY A 63 15.74 -14.95 2.74
C GLY A 63 16.24 -13.51 2.61
N LEU A 64 15.33 -12.55 2.46
CA LEU A 64 15.67 -11.14 2.36
C LEU A 64 16.32 -10.59 3.65
N LEU A 65 15.86 -11.01 4.82
CA LEU A 65 16.46 -10.65 6.12
C LEU A 65 17.88 -11.18 6.26
N GLN A 66 18.20 -12.32 5.68
CA GLN A 66 19.53 -12.94 5.75
C GLN A 66 20.50 -12.38 4.70
N GLU A 67 20.02 -12.10 3.49
CA GLU A 67 20.84 -11.74 2.34
C GLU A 67 21.01 -10.23 2.15
N ASN A 68 20.12 -9.43 2.72
CA ASN A 68 20.09 -7.97 2.55
C ASN A 68 20.36 -7.25 3.87
N THR A 69 21.19 -6.21 3.83
CA THR A 69 21.52 -5.41 5.01
C THR A 69 20.55 -4.26 5.25
N LEU A 70 19.94 -3.74 4.18
CA LEU A 70 19.01 -2.61 4.25
C LEU A 70 17.66 -3.03 4.83
N TYR A 71 17.09 -4.14 4.36
CA TYR A 71 15.74 -4.57 4.78
C TYR A 71 15.61 -4.80 6.28
N PRO A 72 16.54 -5.51 6.96
CA PRO A 72 16.50 -5.64 8.41
C PRO A 72 16.54 -4.30 9.16
N LYS A 73 17.32 -3.34 8.66
CA LYS A 73 17.39 -1.98 9.21
C LYS A 73 16.04 -1.26 9.09
N LEU A 74 15.43 -1.29 7.90
CA LEU A 74 14.12 -0.67 7.67
C LEU A 74 13.05 -1.32 8.54
N LYS A 75 13.06 -2.63 8.68
CA LYS A 75 12.12 -3.37 9.52
C LYS A 75 12.25 -3.00 10.99
N GLN A 76 13.47 -2.83 11.49
CA GLN A 76 13.70 -2.36 12.85
C GLN A 76 13.14 -0.94 13.04
N MET A 77 13.35 -0.05 12.07
CA MET A 77 12.83 1.33 12.13
C MET A 77 11.31 1.37 12.11
N ILE A 78 10.64 0.48 11.33
CA ILE A 78 9.18 0.32 11.38
C ILE A 78 8.74 -0.09 12.79
N ASN A 79 9.39 -1.07 13.40
CA ASN A 79 9.06 -1.53 14.75
C ASN A 79 9.26 -0.45 15.81
N ASP A 80 10.21 0.45 15.59
CA ASP A 80 10.49 1.59 16.47
C ASP A 80 9.55 2.79 16.21
N GLY A 81 8.67 2.70 15.21
CA GLY A 81 7.74 3.78 14.84
C GLY A 81 8.36 4.87 13.97
N ASN A 82 9.59 4.71 13.49
CA ASN A 82 10.32 5.66 12.65
C ASN A 82 10.10 5.40 11.16
N ILE A 83 8.85 5.38 10.74
CA ILE A 83 8.46 4.98 9.37
C ILE A 83 8.93 6.00 8.34
N ASN A 84 8.72 7.29 8.59
CA ASN A 84 9.13 8.36 7.67
C ASN A 84 10.65 8.35 7.41
N ASP A 85 11.46 8.23 8.47
CA ASP A 85 12.91 8.14 8.34
C ASP A 85 13.35 6.87 7.59
N ALA A 86 12.64 5.75 7.81
CA ALA A 86 12.89 4.50 7.09
C ALA A 86 12.58 4.64 5.60
N GLU A 87 11.49 5.29 5.25
CA GLU A 87 11.12 5.59 3.86
C GLU A 87 12.14 6.49 3.19
N ASP A 88 12.60 7.53 3.85
CA ASP A 88 13.66 8.42 3.35
C ASP A 88 14.94 7.64 3.02
N ILE A 89 15.35 6.73 3.90
CA ILE A 89 16.51 5.86 3.67
C ILE A 89 16.25 4.93 2.48
N LEU A 90 15.06 4.36 2.35
CA LEU A 90 14.71 3.52 1.20
C LEU A 90 14.88 4.29 -0.12
N TYR A 91 14.39 5.52 -0.19
CA TYR A 91 14.50 6.36 -1.38
C TYR A 91 15.92 6.82 -1.68
N GLU A 92 16.77 6.97 -0.70
CA GLU A 92 18.21 7.23 -0.93
C GLU A 92 18.88 6.11 -1.72
N TYR A 93 18.47 4.86 -1.51
CA TYR A 93 19.00 3.69 -2.20
C TYR A 93 18.24 3.32 -3.47
N ALA A 94 17.02 3.79 -3.64
CA ALA A 94 16.17 3.46 -4.78
C ALA A 94 16.72 4.07 -6.07
N ASN A 95 17.20 3.22 -6.97
CA ASN A 95 17.78 3.62 -8.25
C ASN A 95 17.57 2.48 -9.25
N PRO A 96 17.18 2.78 -10.52
CA PRO A 96 17.05 1.75 -11.57
C PRO A 96 18.27 0.85 -11.75
N ILE A 97 19.47 1.31 -11.37
CA ILE A 97 20.71 0.54 -11.41
C ILE A 97 20.74 -0.57 -10.35
N ASN A 98 19.98 -0.41 -9.25
CA ASN A 98 19.90 -1.35 -8.13
C ASN A 98 18.54 -2.05 -8.08
N PRO A 99 18.29 -3.08 -8.89
CA PRO A 99 16.99 -3.76 -8.94
C PRO A 99 16.62 -4.45 -7.62
N ASP A 100 17.60 -4.84 -6.80
CA ASP A 100 17.36 -5.49 -5.51
C ASP A 100 16.66 -4.57 -4.51
N ILE A 101 16.85 -3.26 -4.62
CA ILE A 101 16.19 -2.27 -3.75
C ILE A 101 14.69 -2.17 -4.05
N LEU A 102 14.26 -2.42 -5.28
CA LEU A 102 12.83 -2.51 -5.60
C LEU A 102 12.15 -3.61 -4.78
N LYS A 103 12.76 -4.79 -4.72
CA LYS A 103 12.27 -5.90 -3.91
C LYS A 103 12.19 -5.53 -2.42
N VAL A 104 13.25 -4.91 -1.89
CA VAL A 104 13.29 -4.41 -0.50
C VAL A 104 12.16 -3.41 -0.26
N GLY A 105 11.96 -2.46 -1.15
CA GLY A 105 10.91 -1.45 -1.03
C GLY A 105 9.50 -2.03 -1.07
N LEU A 106 9.26 -3.04 -1.92
CA LEU A 106 7.97 -3.72 -1.99
C LEU A 106 7.68 -4.50 -0.69
N PHE A 107 8.66 -5.16 -0.09
CA PHE A 107 8.51 -5.80 1.21
C PHE A 107 8.32 -4.76 2.34
N PHE A 108 9.01 -3.62 2.27
CA PHE A 108 8.81 -2.52 3.21
C PHE A 108 7.36 -2.03 3.21
N TYR A 109 6.79 -1.72 2.05
CA TYR A 109 5.40 -1.29 1.95
C TYR A 109 4.40 -2.40 2.26
N TYR A 110 4.74 -3.65 1.98
CA TYR A 110 3.93 -4.79 2.38
C TYR A 110 3.83 -4.91 3.91
N ASP A 111 4.94 -4.71 4.62
CA ASP A 111 4.96 -4.68 6.08
C ASP A 111 4.09 -3.53 6.63
N LEU A 112 4.23 -2.31 6.08
CA LEU A 112 3.41 -1.16 6.46
C LEU A 112 1.93 -1.41 6.21
N ASN A 113 1.59 -2.03 5.10
CA ASN A 113 0.20 -2.29 4.73
C ASN A 113 -0.48 -3.32 5.65
N ARG A 114 0.29 -4.14 6.37
CA ARG A 114 -0.19 -5.11 7.37
C ARG A 114 -0.34 -4.52 8.76
N MET A 115 0.19 -3.33 9.02
CA MET A 115 0.05 -2.65 10.31
C MET A 115 -1.40 -2.21 10.53
N ALA A 116 -1.82 -2.12 11.78
CA ALA A 116 -3.10 -1.53 12.13
C ALA A 116 -3.08 0.00 11.87
N ASP A 117 -4.25 0.58 11.55
CA ASP A 117 -4.34 2.02 11.29
C ASP A 117 -3.85 2.86 12.46
N ALA A 118 -4.16 2.43 13.70
CA ALA A 118 -3.70 3.10 14.90
C ALA A 118 -2.17 3.10 15.06
N GLU A 119 -1.49 2.06 14.58
CA GLU A 119 -0.03 1.97 14.60
C GLU A 119 0.60 2.91 13.56
N LEU A 120 0.01 2.97 12.36
CA LEU A 120 0.43 3.91 11.32
C LEU A 120 0.24 5.36 11.77
N GLU A 121 -0.95 5.69 12.28
CA GLU A 121 -1.27 7.03 12.79
C GLU A 121 -0.33 7.44 13.94
N ALA A 122 0.01 6.52 14.83
CA ALA A 122 0.96 6.77 15.93
C ALA A 122 2.39 7.07 15.41
N ALA A 123 2.73 6.59 14.22
CA ALA A 123 3.99 6.85 13.54
C ALA A 123 3.91 8.03 12.55
N ASP A 124 2.81 8.79 12.57
CA ASP A 124 2.54 9.89 11.64
C ASP A 124 2.62 9.47 10.18
N PHE A 125 1.98 8.32 9.88
CA PHE A 125 1.89 7.72 8.55
C PHE A 125 0.47 7.26 8.22
N THR A 126 0.08 7.30 6.97
CA THR A 126 -1.29 6.98 6.53
C THR A 126 -1.35 5.87 5.48
N ARG A 127 -2.53 5.29 5.28
CA ARG A 127 -2.79 4.31 4.21
C ARG A 127 -2.58 4.90 2.82
N ASP A 128 -2.95 6.15 2.64
CA ASP A 128 -2.75 6.85 1.37
C ASP A 128 -1.25 6.99 1.06
N GLU A 129 -0.43 7.30 2.05
CA GLU A 129 1.03 7.36 1.90
C GLU A 129 1.63 6.00 1.56
N VAL A 130 1.14 4.90 2.14
CA VAL A 130 1.56 3.54 1.73
C VAL A 130 1.29 3.29 0.25
N LYS A 131 0.10 3.62 -0.21
CA LYS A 131 -0.31 3.45 -1.61
C LYS A 131 0.52 4.33 -2.56
N GLU A 132 0.67 5.60 -2.21
CA GLU A 132 1.48 6.56 -2.98
C GLU A 132 2.95 6.13 -3.04
N GLY A 133 3.49 5.66 -1.93
CA GLY A 133 4.86 5.16 -1.85
C GLY A 133 5.12 3.97 -2.77
N VAL A 134 4.21 3.00 -2.83
CA VAL A 134 4.32 1.88 -3.78
C VAL A 134 4.32 2.38 -5.22
N GLN A 135 3.44 3.32 -5.55
CA GLN A 135 3.33 3.88 -6.89
C GLN A 135 4.60 4.65 -7.28
N GLU A 136 5.12 5.48 -6.38
CA GLU A 136 6.35 6.25 -6.61
C GLU A 136 7.57 5.33 -6.73
N LEU A 137 7.67 4.30 -5.90
CA LEU A 137 8.73 3.30 -6.01
C LEU A 137 8.72 2.61 -7.38
N LEU A 138 7.56 2.16 -7.84
CA LEU A 138 7.41 1.55 -9.17
C LEU A 138 7.79 2.53 -10.29
N LYS A 139 7.47 3.80 -10.14
CA LYS A 139 7.81 4.85 -11.11
C LYS A 139 9.33 5.07 -11.19
N ILE A 140 10.04 5.09 -10.07
CA ILE A 140 11.51 5.19 -10.03
C ILE A 140 12.16 4.08 -10.87
N TYR A 141 11.58 2.88 -10.84
CA TYR A 141 12.05 1.72 -11.60
C TYR A 141 11.41 1.58 -13.00
N ASN A 142 10.75 2.61 -13.50
CA ASN A 142 10.03 2.63 -14.78
C ASN A 142 8.96 1.52 -14.91
N GLN A 143 8.31 1.18 -13.81
CA GLN A 143 7.25 0.18 -13.72
C GLN A 143 5.86 0.79 -13.45
N GLU A 144 5.69 2.07 -13.72
CA GLU A 144 4.44 2.80 -13.49
C GLU A 144 3.23 2.19 -14.23
N ASN A 145 3.46 1.60 -15.39
CA ASN A 145 2.39 0.92 -16.16
C ASN A 145 1.80 -0.27 -15.41
N PHE A 146 2.59 -0.94 -14.59
CA PHE A 146 2.09 -2.03 -13.77
C PHE A 146 1.09 -1.53 -12.72
N GLY A 147 1.36 -0.39 -12.10
CA GLY A 147 0.47 0.24 -11.13
C GLY A 147 -0.87 0.70 -11.73
N THR A 148 -0.94 0.98 -13.03
CA THR A 148 -2.17 1.42 -13.69
C THR A 148 -3.19 0.29 -13.90
N ILE A 149 -2.77 -0.95 -13.89
CA ILE A 149 -3.65 -2.13 -14.01
C ILE A 149 -4.59 -2.24 -12.80
N PHE A 150 -4.18 -1.69 -11.67
CA PHE A 150 -4.88 -1.76 -10.38
C PHE A 150 -5.58 -0.45 -9.97
N ARG A 151 -5.82 0.43 -10.93
CA ARG A 151 -6.57 1.67 -10.71
C ARG A 151 -8.06 1.52 -10.94
#